data_0e3a15206f211362864bf4e5d9a23ad6
#
_entry.id   0e3a15206f211362864bf4e5d9a23ad6
#
_cell.length_a   1.000
_cell.length_b   1.000
_cell.length_c   1.000
_cell.angle_alpha   90.00
_cell.angle_beta   90.00
_cell.angle_gamma   90.00
#
_symmetry.space_group_name_H-M   'P 1'
#
loop_
_entity.id
_entity.type
_entity.pdbx_description
1 polymer ?
#
loop_
_entity_poly.entity_id
_entity_poly.type
_entity_poly.pdbx_seq_one_letter_code
_entity_poly.pdbx_strand_id
1 'polypeptide(L)'
;MKLTSFCLFLFLAFSINSFSQSTASPNVTTFELEAPQLDTIKKIWVYLPESYKTSENKYPVIYMHDAQNLFDRETSYVGEWKVDESLDSIGKPEAIIVGIEHGGAKRIDELTPFPHEKYGGGKADDYLEFIVQNLKPYIDSNYRSLPDYSNTGIFGSSLGGLVSFYAAFKYPETFGMIGSYSPSFWFNRDIYKLPKNEKLNPETKFYFLVGTKESEEMVPDLREMIEVLKKNGLSSENFKAKYVEGGEHNEALWSDNFLVTYFWLLKK
;
A
#
# COMPACT_ATOMS: atom_id res chain seq x y z
N MET A 1 -5.96 27.92 -75.15
CA MET A 1 -4.97 27.44 -74.19
C MET A 1 -5.44 27.85 -72.82
N LYS A 2 -6.07 26.91 -72.07
CA LYS A 2 -6.58 27.17 -70.69
C LYS A 2 -5.51 26.64 -69.72
N LEU A 3 -4.91 27.52 -68.92
CA LEU A 3 -4.03 27.15 -67.82
C LEU A 3 -4.91 26.77 -66.63
N THR A 4 -4.86 25.53 -66.21
CA THR A 4 -5.46 25.03 -64.96
C THR A 4 -4.40 25.17 -63.86
N SER A 5 -4.64 26.10 -62.92
CA SER A 5 -3.82 26.28 -61.72
C SER A 5 -4.12 25.12 -60.73
N PHE A 6 -3.11 24.34 -60.43
CA PHE A 6 -3.19 23.25 -59.40
C PHE A 6 -2.71 23.80 -58.07
N CYS A 7 -3.64 24.08 -57.15
CA CYS A 7 -3.30 24.48 -55.78
C CYS A 7 -2.96 23.21 -54.98
N LEU A 8 -1.69 23.04 -54.62
CA LEU A 8 -1.22 21.99 -53.73
C LEU A 8 -1.44 22.43 -52.29
N PHE A 9 -2.45 21.85 -51.62
CA PHE A 9 -2.66 22.02 -50.18
C PHE A 9 -1.69 21.12 -49.42
N LEU A 10 -0.69 21.71 -48.79
CA LEU A 10 0.23 21.02 -47.87
C LEU A 10 -0.49 20.87 -46.51
N PHE A 11 -0.98 19.68 -46.21
CA PHE A 11 -1.43 19.34 -44.86
C PHE A 11 -0.22 19.13 -43.95
N LEU A 12 0.11 20.11 -43.13
CA LEU A 12 0.99 19.93 -41.99
C LEU A 12 0.24 19.12 -40.91
N ALA A 13 0.54 17.83 -40.83
CA ALA A 13 0.11 17.02 -39.70
C ALA A 13 0.92 17.43 -38.46
N PHE A 14 0.33 18.25 -37.60
CA PHE A 14 0.82 18.45 -36.24
C PHE A 14 0.57 17.20 -35.42
N SER A 15 1.60 16.39 -35.19
CA SER A 15 1.56 15.32 -34.19
C SER A 15 1.51 15.99 -32.83
N ILE A 16 0.31 16.09 -32.25
CA ILE A 16 0.13 16.46 -30.84
C ILE A 16 0.60 15.24 -30.04
N ASN A 17 1.83 15.28 -29.55
CA ASN A 17 2.27 14.38 -28.51
C ASN A 17 1.44 14.72 -27.26
N SER A 18 0.35 14.02 -27.02
CA SER A 18 -0.33 14.05 -25.74
C SER A 18 0.59 13.33 -24.73
N PHE A 19 1.47 14.10 -24.08
CA PHE A 19 2.05 13.65 -22.84
C PHE A 19 0.87 13.55 -21.85
N SER A 20 0.64 12.36 -21.32
CA SER A 20 -0.22 12.23 -20.15
C SER A 20 0.36 13.12 -19.06
N GLN A 21 -0.44 13.94 -18.44
CA GLN A 21 0.02 14.80 -17.36
C GLN A 21 -0.10 13.99 -16.06
N SER A 22 0.97 13.97 -15.25
CA SER A 22 0.97 13.39 -13.92
C SER A 22 -0.24 13.87 -13.12
N THR A 23 -0.91 12.95 -12.42
CA THR A 23 -2.04 13.25 -11.53
C THR A 23 -1.59 13.46 -10.10
N ALA A 24 -0.32 13.14 -9.77
CA ALA A 24 0.20 13.28 -8.41
C ALA A 24 0.07 14.71 -7.88
N SER A 25 -0.46 14.82 -6.66
CA SER A 25 -0.57 16.08 -5.92
C SER A 25 0.80 16.75 -5.73
N PRO A 26 0.87 18.11 -5.68
CA PRO A 26 2.09 18.83 -5.32
C PRO A 26 2.59 18.53 -3.88
N ASN A 27 1.82 17.80 -3.09
CA ASN A 27 2.19 17.34 -1.76
C ASN A 27 2.92 15.99 -1.79
N VAL A 28 3.07 15.37 -2.96
CA VAL A 28 3.82 14.12 -3.18
C VAL A 28 5.22 14.43 -3.70
N THR A 29 6.22 13.82 -3.09
CA THR A 29 7.62 13.87 -3.54
C THR A 29 8.20 12.48 -3.62
N THR A 30 9.29 12.31 -4.38
CA THR A 30 9.97 11.02 -4.48
C THR A 30 11.45 11.16 -4.19
N PHE A 31 12.05 10.09 -3.68
CA PHE A 31 13.49 9.93 -3.54
C PHE A 31 13.90 8.47 -3.69
N GLU A 32 15.17 8.23 -3.88
CA GLU A 32 15.75 6.89 -3.94
C GLU A 32 16.47 6.58 -2.63
N LEU A 33 16.35 5.35 -2.15
CA LEU A 33 17.00 4.85 -0.95
C LEU A 33 17.62 3.48 -1.21
N GLU A 34 18.88 3.32 -0.81
CA GLU A 34 19.55 2.02 -0.86
C GLU A 34 18.82 1.01 0.03
N ALA A 35 18.60 -0.17 -0.50
CA ALA A 35 17.99 -1.31 0.16
C ALA A 35 18.96 -2.49 0.16
N PRO A 36 19.98 -2.48 1.08
CA PRO A 36 21.03 -3.50 1.08
C PRO A 36 20.49 -4.92 1.25
N GLN A 37 19.43 -5.09 2.02
CA GLN A 37 18.78 -6.39 2.24
C GLN A 37 18.19 -6.99 0.95
N LEU A 38 17.88 -6.13 -0.03
CA LEU A 38 17.29 -6.51 -1.31
C LEU A 38 18.27 -6.44 -2.48
N ASP A 39 19.52 -6.05 -2.20
CA ASP A 39 20.55 -5.77 -3.21
C ASP A 39 20.03 -4.88 -4.35
N THR A 40 19.43 -3.71 -3.98
CA THR A 40 18.81 -2.78 -4.92
C THR A 40 18.67 -1.38 -4.33
N ILE A 41 18.25 -0.44 -5.17
CA ILE A 41 17.77 0.88 -4.77
C ILE A 41 16.24 0.88 -4.91
N LYS A 42 15.54 1.37 -3.88
CA LYS A 42 14.09 1.53 -3.89
C LYS A 42 13.70 2.98 -4.12
N LYS A 43 12.76 3.20 -5.02
CA LYS A 43 12.11 4.49 -5.15
C LYS A 43 10.98 4.58 -4.13
N ILE A 44 11.02 5.66 -3.36
CA ILE A 44 10.11 5.96 -2.26
C ILE A 44 9.31 7.21 -2.62
N TRP A 45 8.02 7.14 -2.37
CA TRP A 45 7.08 8.24 -2.52
C TRP A 45 6.66 8.73 -1.14
N VAL A 46 6.59 10.04 -0.96
CA VAL A 46 6.15 10.61 0.32
C VAL A 46 5.08 11.66 0.05
N TYR A 47 3.89 11.40 0.57
CA TYR A 47 2.84 12.41 0.68
C TYR A 47 2.93 13.09 2.05
N LEU A 48 2.92 14.40 2.06
CA LEU A 48 2.88 15.24 3.26
C LEU A 48 1.54 15.97 3.32
N PRO A 49 0.82 15.93 4.47
CA PRO A 49 -0.44 16.63 4.60
C PRO A 49 -0.26 18.14 4.45
N GLU A 50 -1.30 18.85 4.02
CA GLU A 50 -1.24 20.29 3.72
C GLU A 50 -0.73 21.11 4.90
N SER A 51 -1.14 20.76 6.14
CA SER A 51 -0.68 21.43 7.35
C SER A 51 0.82 21.26 7.63
N TYR A 52 1.49 20.31 6.95
CA TYR A 52 2.92 20.09 7.13
C TYR A 52 3.75 21.33 6.81
N LYS A 53 3.31 22.16 5.85
CA LYS A 53 4.03 23.40 5.44
C LYS A 53 3.84 24.56 6.42
N THR A 54 2.76 24.52 7.23
CA THR A 54 2.31 25.66 8.04
C THR A 54 2.31 25.41 9.53
N SER A 55 2.63 24.19 9.97
CA SER A 55 2.67 23.80 11.39
C SER A 55 3.97 23.08 11.75
N GLU A 56 4.24 23.00 13.05
CA GLU A 56 5.33 22.19 13.64
C GLU A 56 4.83 20.85 14.17
N ASN A 57 3.62 20.44 13.79
CA ASN A 57 3.03 19.18 14.27
C ASN A 57 3.85 17.99 13.81
N LYS A 58 3.80 16.91 14.59
CA LYS A 58 4.26 15.58 14.22
C LYS A 58 3.07 14.73 13.81
N TYR A 59 3.32 13.80 12.88
CA TYR A 59 2.28 13.04 12.20
C TYR A 59 2.50 11.54 12.33
N PRO A 60 1.43 10.73 12.45
CA PRO A 60 1.50 9.29 12.21
C PRO A 60 2.07 9.01 10.81
N VAL A 61 2.69 7.85 10.65
CA VAL A 61 3.26 7.41 9.35
C VAL A 61 2.60 6.10 8.94
N ILE A 62 2.12 6.04 7.71
CA ILE A 62 1.61 4.81 7.10
C ILE A 62 2.49 4.44 5.92
N TYR A 63 3.14 3.28 5.99
CA TYR A 63 3.91 2.69 4.91
C TYR A 63 2.97 1.91 4.00
N MET A 64 3.01 2.18 2.70
CA MET A 64 2.14 1.53 1.71
C MET A 64 2.96 0.86 0.62
N HIS A 65 2.56 -0.35 0.24
CA HIS A 65 3.20 -1.12 -0.82
C HIS A 65 2.68 -0.72 -2.20
N ASP A 66 3.42 -1.10 -3.25
CA ASP A 66 3.06 -0.89 -4.66
C ASP A 66 2.83 0.60 -5.00
N ALA A 67 3.76 1.45 -4.56
CA ALA A 67 3.63 2.92 -4.61
C ALA A 67 3.37 3.50 -6.00
N GLN A 68 3.79 2.82 -7.06
CA GLN A 68 3.52 3.24 -8.43
C GLN A 68 2.02 3.30 -8.77
N ASN A 69 1.16 2.63 -7.97
CA ASN A 69 -0.30 2.64 -8.14
C ASN A 69 -1.03 3.59 -7.16
N LEU A 70 -0.32 4.28 -6.26
CA LEU A 70 -0.95 5.01 -5.16
C LEU A 70 -1.31 6.46 -5.52
N PHE A 71 -0.41 7.17 -6.24
CA PHE A 71 -0.39 8.63 -6.30
C PHE A 71 -0.41 9.21 -7.73
N ASP A 72 -0.19 8.40 -8.76
CA ASP A 72 -0.07 8.91 -10.12
C ASP A 72 -0.57 7.89 -11.15
N ARG A 73 -1.53 8.32 -11.94
CA ARG A 73 -2.06 7.50 -13.03
C ARG A 73 -1.02 7.19 -14.10
N GLU A 74 -0.01 8.05 -14.29
CA GLU A 74 1.04 7.79 -15.28
C GLU A 74 1.94 6.62 -14.91
N THR A 75 2.18 6.40 -13.62
CA THR A 75 2.99 5.29 -13.12
C THR A 75 2.16 4.05 -12.82
N SER A 76 0.85 4.23 -12.68
CA SER A 76 -0.08 3.16 -12.36
C SER A 76 -0.29 2.21 -13.55
N TYR A 77 0.01 0.93 -13.35
CA TYR A 77 -0.11 -0.08 -14.40
C TYR A 77 -1.53 -0.65 -14.54
N VAL A 78 -2.27 -0.72 -13.45
CA VAL A 78 -3.58 -1.43 -13.38
C VAL A 78 -4.70 -0.58 -12.78
N GLY A 79 -4.41 0.67 -12.44
CA GLY A 79 -5.35 1.60 -11.84
C GLY A 79 -4.72 2.36 -10.68
N GLU A 80 -5.15 3.55 -10.45
CA GLU A 80 -4.66 4.44 -9.40
C GLU A 80 -5.55 4.38 -8.16
N TRP A 81 -4.92 4.34 -6.97
CA TRP A 81 -5.66 4.40 -5.71
C TRP A 81 -6.11 5.82 -5.32
N LYS A 82 -5.50 6.85 -5.91
CA LYS A 82 -5.81 8.26 -5.62
C LYS A 82 -5.67 8.59 -4.13
N VAL A 83 -4.59 8.14 -3.53
CA VAL A 83 -4.36 8.30 -2.09
C VAL A 83 -4.21 9.76 -1.72
N ASP A 84 -3.43 10.51 -2.49
CA ASP A 84 -3.15 11.93 -2.27
C ASP A 84 -4.38 12.80 -2.53
N GLU A 85 -5.12 12.60 -3.62
CA GLU A 85 -6.36 13.35 -3.86
C GLU A 85 -7.41 13.06 -2.77
N SER A 86 -7.47 11.81 -2.33
CA SER A 86 -8.36 11.43 -1.23
C SER A 86 -8.00 12.16 0.05
N LEU A 87 -6.69 12.24 0.39
CA LEU A 87 -6.22 12.91 1.59
C LEU A 87 -6.26 14.44 1.48
N ASP A 88 -6.00 15.00 0.30
CA ASP A 88 -6.14 16.44 0.04
C ASP A 88 -7.61 16.89 0.14
N SER A 89 -8.57 15.98 -0.08
CA SER A 89 -10.00 16.26 0.04
C SER A 89 -10.52 16.32 1.48
N ILE A 90 -9.73 15.83 2.46
CA ILE A 90 -10.11 15.78 3.87
C ILE A 90 -9.20 16.69 4.71
N GLY A 91 -9.70 17.18 5.84
CA GLY A 91 -8.87 17.98 6.75
C GLY A 91 -8.13 17.13 7.75
N LYS A 92 -8.86 16.35 8.55
CA LYS A 92 -8.28 15.54 9.65
C LYS A 92 -8.99 14.19 9.75
N PRO A 93 -8.31 13.15 10.28
CA PRO A 93 -6.94 13.14 10.78
C PRO A 93 -5.90 13.24 9.64
N GLU A 94 -4.69 13.70 9.95
CA GLU A 94 -3.57 13.83 9.03
C GLU A 94 -2.48 12.81 9.33
N ALA A 95 -1.87 12.25 8.30
CA ALA A 95 -0.72 11.36 8.40
C ALA A 95 0.25 11.59 7.23
N ILE A 96 1.50 11.22 7.40
CA ILE A 96 2.48 11.06 6.32
C ILE A 96 2.22 9.69 5.69
N ILE A 97 2.13 9.64 4.36
CA ILE A 97 2.09 8.36 3.64
C ILE A 97 3.43 8.14 2.96
N VAL A 98 4.02 6.98 3.21
CA VAL A 98 5.29 6.56 2.63
C VAL A 98 5.03 5.37 1.71
N GLY A 99 5.00 5.62 0.41
CA GLY A 99 4.81 4.60 -0.60
C GLY A 99 6.14 3.96 -1.01
N ILE A 100 6.18 2.65 -1.16
CA ILE A 100 7.35 1.87 -1.55
C ILE A 100 7.06 1.20 -2.89
N GLU A 101 7.82 1.53 -3.95
CA GLU A 101 7.66 0.84 -5.22
C GLU A 101 8.09 -0.63 -5.11
N HIS A 102 7.31 -1.52 -5.70
CA HIS A 102 7.70 -2.93 -5.77
C HIS A 102 8.88 -3.16 -6.72
N GLY A 103 9.60 -4.25 -6.54
CA GLY A 103 10.78 -4.61 -7.32
C GLY A 103 10.49 -5.20 -8.71
N GLY A 104 9.37 -4.88 -9.35
CA GLY A 104 9.00 -5.47 -10.64
C GLY A 104 8.90 -6.99 -10.55
N ALA A 105 9.75 -7.71 -11.27
CA ALA A 105 9.78 -9.17 -11.23
C ALA A 105 10.08 -9.76 -9.84
N LYS A 106 10.71 -8.98 -8.94
CA LYS A 106 11.00 -9.38 -7.55
C LYS A 106 9.80 -9.19 -6.60
N ARG A 107 8.66 -8.62 -7.06
CA ARG A 107 7.51 -8.32 -6.21
C ARG A 107 7.01 -9.54 -5.42
N ILE A 108 6.97 -10.71 -6.05
CA ILE A 108 6.56 -11.95 -5.36
C ILE A 108 7.56 -12.30 -4.26
N ASP A 109 8.85 -12.22 -4.51
CA ASP A 109 9.89 -12.44 -3.51
C ASP A 109 9.71 -11.49 -2.32
N GLU A 110 9.57 -10.20 -2.59
CA GLU A 110 9.51 -9.14 -1.60
C GLU A 110 8.25 -9.16 -0.73
N LEU A 111 7.10 -9.56 -1.29
CA LEU A 111 5.81 -9.43 -0.62
C LEU A 111 5.24 -10.75 -0.08
N THR A 112 6.02 -11.84 -0.11
CA THR A 112 5.57 -13.13 0.41
C THR A 112 6.48 -13.66 1.51
N PRO A 113 5.94 -14.02 2.70
CA PRO A 113 6.76 -14.55 3.80
C PRO A 113 7.19 -16.00 3.61
N PHE A 114 6.42 -16.77 2.86
CA PHE A 114 6.65 -18.19 2.61
C PHE A 114 6.63 -18.46 1.10
N PRO A 115 7.49 -19.33 0.58
CA PRO A 115 7.52 -19.64 -0.84
C PRO A 115 6.29 -20.45 -1.28
N HIS A 116 5.87 -20.23 -2.51
CA HIS A 116 4.86 -21.06 -3.17
C HIS A 116 5.52 -21.99 -4.17
N GLU A 117 5.10 -23.26 -4.26
CA GLU A 117 5.70 -24.27 -5.13
C GLU A 117 5.79 -23.83 -6.60
N LYS A 118 4.76 -23.16 -7.10
CA LYS A 118 4.67 -22.70 -8.49
C LYS A 118 5.27 -21.32 -8.73
N TYR A 119 5.12 -20.40 -7.76
CA TYR A 119 5.42 -18.97 -7.97
C TYR A 119 6.70 -18.51 -7.31
N GLY A 120 7.34 -19.35 -6.48
CA GLY A 120 8.52 -18.95 -5.71
C GLY A 120 8.16 -18.00 -4.57
N GLY A 121 8.97 -16.97 -4.34
CA GLY A 121 8.77 -16.00 -3.27
C GLY A 121 9.47 -16.38 -1.97
N GLY A 122 9.03 -15.80 -0.84
CA GLY A 122 9.50 -16.18 0.49
C GLY A 122 10.63 -15.30 1.04
N LYS A 123 10.79 -14.05 0.56
CA LYS A 123 11.82 -13.12 1.02
C LYS A 123 11.25 -11.84 1.68
N ALA A 124 10.01 -11.93 2.19
CA ALA A 124 9.41 -10.78 2.88
C ALA A 124 10.20 -10.35 4.12
N ASP A 125 10.98 -11.24 4.72
CA ASP A 125 11.87 -10.89 5.83
C ASP A 125 12.88 -9.82 5.43
N ASP A 126 13.56 -9.98 4.30
CA ASP A 126 14.54 -9.02 3.77
C ASP A 126 13.85 -7.67 3.44
N TYR A 127 12.66 -7.73 2.86
CA TYR A 127 11.87 -6.54 2.53
C TYR A 127 11.40 -5.77 3.78
N LEU A 128 10.88 -6.46 4.78
CA LEU A 128 10.46 -5.84 6.03
C LEU A 128 11.66 -5.33 6.84
N GLU A 129 12.79 -6.04 6.79
CA GLU A 129 14.02 -5.58 7.40
C GLU A 129 14.50 -4.26 6.79
N PHE A 130 14.46 -4.12 5.47
CA PHE A 130 14.72 -2.84 4.79
C PHE A 130 13.79 -1.73 5.31
N ILE A 131 12.49 -2.00 5.43
CA ILE A 131 11.53 -1.00 5.92
C ILE A 131 11.89 -0.57 7.36
N VAL A 132 12.15 -1.53 8.23
CA VAL A 132 12.35 -1.26 9.67
C VAL A 132 13.73 -0.71 9.99
N GLN A 133 14.79 -1.16 9.29
CA GLN A 133 16.17 -0.80 9.63
C GLN A 133 16.72 0.36 8.78
N ASN A 134 16.16 0.61 7.57
CA ASN A 134 16.65 1.66 6.69
C ASN A 134 15.59 2.74 6.46
N LEU A 135 14.42 2.37 5.92
CA LEU A 135 13.43 3.34 5.51
C LEU A 135 12.79 4.08 6.70
N LYS A 136 12.32 3.34 7.71
CA LYS A 136 11.69 3.97 8.89
C LYS A 136 12.64 4.93 9.63
N PRO A 137 13.89 4.57 9.93
CA PRO A 137 14.85 5.50 10.53
C PRO A 137 15.13 6.73 9.65
N TYR A 138 15.18 6.55 8.32
CA TYR A 138 15.32 7.66 7.41
C TYR A 138 14.12 8.63 7.50
N ILE A 139 12.90 8.10 7.48
CA ILE A 139 11.67 8.91 7.60
C ILE A 139 11.63 9.62 8.97
N ASP A 140 11.91 8.91 10.04
CA ASP A 140 11.85 9.48 11.40
C ASP A 140 12.91 10.58 11.62
N SER A 141 14.04 10.53 10.90
CA SER A 141 15.11 11.52 11.00
C SER A 141 14.90 12.75 10.11
N ASN A 142 14.19 12.59 8.99
CA ASN A 142 14.04 13.64 7.98
C ASN A 142 12.67 14.30 7.95
N TYR A 143 11.66 13.68 8.59
CA TYR A 143 10.30 14.18 8.62
C TYR A 143 9.77 14.30 10.06
N ARG A 144 8.78 15.16 10.27
CA ARG A 144 8.11 15.31 11.57
C ARG A 144 7.16 14.16 11.83
N SER A 145 7.71 12.97 12.02
CA SER A 145 6.97 11.74 12.33
C SER A 145 6.69 11.58 13.84
N LEU A 146 5.67 10.79 14.14
CA LEU A 146 5.45 10.16 15.44
C LEU A 146 5.96 8.71 15.32
N PRO A 147 7.17 8.40 15.83
CA PRO A 147 7.87 7.15 15.49
C PRO A 147 7.39 5.93 16.28
N ASP A 148 6.52 6.14 17.26
CA ASP A 148 6.07 5.07 18.15
C ASP A 148 5.09 4.10 17.44
N TYR A 149 4.98 2.91 18.01
CA TYR A 149 4.15 1.81 17.54
C TYR A 149 2.72 2.23 17.20
N SER A 150 2.05 2.98 18.10
CA SER A 150 0.64 3.34 17.94
C SER A 150 0.39 4.34 16.79
N ASN A 151 1.45 4.99 16.30
CA ASN A 151 1.42 5.95 15.22
C ASN A 151 2.12 5.47 13.94
N THR A 152 2.52 4.19 13.89
CA THR A 152 3.15 3.57 12.71
C THR A 152 2.23 2.52 12.10
N GLY A 153 1.86 2.72 10.83
CA GLY A 153 1.01 1.79 10.08
C GLY A 153 1.72 1.17 8.89
N ILE A 154 1.22 0.00 8.47
CA ILE A 154 1.63 -0.66 7.22
C ILE A 154 0.39 -1.15 6.48
N PHE A 155 0.34 -0.92 5.16
CA PHE A 155 -0.87 -1.09 4.40
C PHE A 155 -0.61 -1.52 2.96
N GLY A 156 -1.45 -2.39 2.42
CA GLY A 156 -1.42 -2.79 1.03
C GLY A 156 -2.54 -3.74 0.64
N SER A 157 -2.53 -4.14 -0.63
CA SER A 157 -3.51 -5.06 -1.20
C SER A 157 -2.87 -6.31 -1.79
N SER A 158 -3.63 -7.38 -1.92
CA SER A 158 -3.16 -8.62 -2.53
C SER A 158 -1.93 -9.19 -1.79
N LEU A 159 -0.78 -9.38 -2.45
CA LEU A 159 0.48 -9.71 -1.79
C LEU A 159 0.94 -8.59 -0.83
N GLY A 160 0.66 -7.31 -1.14
CA GLY A 160 0.88 -6.20 -0.22
C GLY A 160 0.03 -6.31 1.05
N GLY A 161 -1.21 -6.79 0.94
CA GLY A 161 -2.05 -7.11 2.09
C GLY A 161 -1.52 -8.28 2.91
N LEU A 162 -0.96 -9.30 2.25
CA LEU A 162 -0.31 -10.44 2.87
C LEU A 162 0.92 -10.03 3.68
N VAL A 163 1.84 -9.24 3.10
CA VAL A 163 3.05 -8.80 3.81
C VAL A 163 2.72 -7.79 4.92
N SER A 164 1.69 -6.94 4.75
CA SER A 164 1.21 -6.07 5.83
C SER A 164 0.70 -6.86 7.03
N PHE A 165 -0.06 -7.92 6.77
CA PHE A 165 -0.48 -8.85 7.82
C PHE A 165 0.72 -9.52 8.50
N TYR A 166 1.67 -10.02 7.71
CA TYR A 166 2.89 -10.66 8.22
C TYR A 166 3.72 -9.73 9.10
N ALA A 167 3.84 -8.46 8.72
CA ALA A 167 4.61 -7.45 9.44
C ALA A 167 4.19 -7.27 10.90
N ALA A 168 2.88 -7.44 11.20
CA ALA A 168 2.37 -7.36 12.57
C ALA A 168 2.94 -8.43 13.50
N PHE A 169 3.32 -9.59 12.97
CA PHE A 169 3.91 -10.67 13.74
C PHE A 169 5.44 -10.62 13.72
N LYS A 170 6.03 -10.22 12.60
CA LYS A 170 7.48 -10.14 12.47
C LYS A 170 8.06 -8.96 13.26
N TYR A 171 7.34 -7.84 13.32
CA TYR A 171 7.74 -6.62 14.01
C TYR A 171 6.61 -6.08 14.91
N PRO A 172 6.21 -6.85 15.94
CA PRO A 172 5.03 -6.53 16.78
C PRO A 172 5.17 -5.23 17.59
N GLU A 173 6.40 -4.72 17.73
CA GLU A 173 6.68 -3.46 18.44
C GLU A 173 6.84 -2.27 17.47
N THR A 174 6.66 -2.49 16.17
CA THR A 174 6.84 -1.43 15.16
C THR A 174 5.52 -0.98 14.55
N PHE A 175 4.66 -1.92 14.15
CA PHE A 175 3.45 -1.62 13.41
C PHE A 175 2.20 -1.85 14.26
N GLY A 176 1.56 -0.75 14.68
CA GLY A 176 0.31 -0.79 15.46
C GLY A 176 -0.96 -0.71 14.61
N MET A 177 -0.83 -0.34 13.33
CA MET A 177 -1.96 -0.14 12.42
C MET A 177 -1.74 -0.94 11.13
N ILE A 178 -2.60 -1.91 10.86
CA ILE A 178 -2.47 -2.83 9.74
C ILE A 178 -3.67 -2.68 8.80
N GLY A 179 -3.41 -2.22 7.57
CA GLY A 179 -4.38 -2.25 6.47
C GLY A 179 -4.09 -3.43 5.54
N SER A 180 -4.97 -4.40 5.48
CA SER A 180 -4.76 -5.63 4.71
C SER A 180 -5.96 -5.88 3.80
N TYR A 181 -5.83 -5.44 2.54
CA TYR A 181 -6.87 -5.54 1.54
C TYR A 181 -6.68 -6.76 0.66
N SER A 182 -7.75 -7.50 0.46
CA SER A 182 -7.74 -8.70 -0.40
C SER A 182 -6.49 -9.56 -0.19
N PRO A 183 -6.11 -9.86 1.08
CA PRO A 183 -4.82 -10.49 1.38
C PRO A 183 -4.72 -11.86 0.72
N SER A 184 -3.61 -12.10 0.04
CA SER A 184 -3.35 -13.37 -0.65
C SER A 184 -3.02 -14.52 0.31
N PHE A 185 -3.89 -14.83 1.28
CA PHE A 185 -3.69 -15.92 2.26
C PHE A 185 -3.63 -17.30 1.61
N TRP A 186 -4.20 -17.43 0.39
CA TRP A 186 -4.12 -18.63 -0.43
C TRP A 186 -2.70 -18.97 -0.89
N PHE A 187 -1.81 -17.97 -0.92
CA PHE A 187 -0.47 -18.11 -1.48
C PHE A 187 0.35 -19.19 -0.76
N ASN A 188 0.29 -19.24 0.57
CA ASN A 188 0.88 -20.33 1.35
C ASN A 188 0.16 -20.49 2.69
N ARG A 189 -0.31 -21.70 2.99
CA ARG A 189 -1.10 -22.00 4.19
C ARG A 189 -0.31 -21.86 5.50
N ASP A 190 1.02 -21.75 5.47
CA ASP A 190 1.81 -21.54 6.68
C ASP A 190 1.54 -20.17 7.33
N ILE A 191 0.96 -19.23 6.59
CA ILE A 191 0.51 -17.95 7.14
C ILE A 191 -0.48 -18.12 8.31
N TYR A 192 -1.30 -19.15 8.31
CA TYR A 192 -2.28 -19.44 9.37
C TYR A 192 -1.64 -19.99 10.64
N LYS A 193 -0.35 -20.34 10.62
CA LYS A 193 0.40 -20.80 11.80
C LYS A 193 0.92 -19.62 12.63
N LEU A 194 1.09 -18.43 12.01
CA LEU A 194 1.67 -17.27 12.69
C LEU A 194 0.94 -16.87 13.97
N PRO A 195 -0.41 -16.71 13.99
CA PRO A 195 -1.10 -16.29 15.21
C PRO A 195 -0.95 -17.24 16.40
N LYS A 196 -0.53 -18.47 16.15
CA LYS A 196 -0.28 -19.48 17.21
C LYS A 196 1.15 -19.49 17.70
N ASN A 197 2.09 -19.19 16.80
CA ASN A 197 3.51 -19.41 17.03
C ASN A 197 4.26 -18.13 17.38
N GLU A 198 3.73 -16.99 16.92
CA GLU A 198 4.38 -15.69 17.05
C GLU A 198 3.59 -14.76 17.97
N LYS A 199 4.30 -13.84 18.61
CA LYS A 199 3.66 -12.81 19.43
C LYS A 199 3.00 -11.78 18.54
N LEU A 200 1.76 -11.44 18.88
CA LEU A 200 1.08 -10.25 18.40
C LEU A 200 0.95 -9.27 19.56
N ASN A 201 1.22 -7.99 19.32
CA ASN A 201 0.90 -6.96 20.29
C ASN A 201 -0.65 -6.87 20.41
N PRO A 202 -1.24 -7.01 21.62
CA PRO A 202 -2.69 -7.05 21.78
C PRO A 202 -3.39 -5.76 21.36
N GLU A 203 -2.67 -4.63 21.29
CA GLU A 203 -3.19 -3.34 20.85
C GLU A 203 -3.14 -3.13 19.32
N THR A 204 -2.57 -4.10 18.56
CA THR A 204 -2.49 -3.99 17.09
C THR A 204 -3.89 -3.93 16.49
N LYS A 205 -4.12 -2.93 15.66
CA LYS A 205 -5.37 -2.76 14.92
C LYS A 205 -5.25 -3.34 13.52
N PHE A 206 -6.23 -4.13 13.11
CA PHE A 206 -6.33 -4.70 11.76
C PHE A 206 -7.59 -4.19 11.06
N TYR A 207 -7.42 -3.65 9.86
CA TYR A 207 -8.55 -3.46 8.96
C TYR A 207 -8.41 -4.37 7.76
N PHE A 208 -9.33 -5.32 7.64
CA PHE A 208 -9.41 -6.23 6.51
C PHE A 208 -10.50 -5.79 5.54
N LEU A 209 -10.24 -5.98 4.25
CA LEU A 209 -11.23 -5.77 3.19
C LEU A 209 -11.10 -6.89 2.17
N VAL A 210 -12.23 -7.36 1.63
CA VAL A 210 -12.29 -8.29 0.52
C VAL A 210 -13.57 -8.06 -0.29
N GLY A 211 -13.48 -8.18 -1.61
CA GLY A 211 -14.63 -8.20 -2.51
C GLY A 211 -15.23 -9.61 -2.63
N THR A 212 -16.56 -9.71 -2.80
CA THR A 212 -17.22 -11.02 -2.89
C THR A 212 -17.14 -11.65 -4.27
N LYS A 213 -16.61 -10.94 -5.27
CA LYS A 213 -16.38 -11.44 -6.63
C LYS A 213 -14.90 -11.54 -7.03
N GLU A 214 -13.97 -11.58 -6.05
CA GLU A 214 -12.54 -11.69 -6.35
C GLU A 214 -12.17 -13.11 -6.82
N SER A 215 -12.36 -14.09 -5.97
CA SER A 215 -12.27 -15.53 -6.27
C SER A 215 -13.07 -16.32 -5.23
N GLU A 216 -13.22 -17.63 -5.45
CA GLU A 216 -13.97 -18.50 -4.54
C GLU A 216 -13.28 -18.64 -3.17
N GLU A 217 -11.95 -18.49 -3.09
CA GLU A 217 -11.15 -18.67 -1.88
C GLU A 217 -11.05 -17.43 -1.01
N MET A 218 -11.08 -16.22 -1.59
CA MET A 218 -10.70 -14.99 -0.87
C MET A 218 -11.56 -14.72 0.37
N VAL A 219 -12.87 -14.84 0.26
CA VAL A 219 -13.78 -14.63 1.40
C VAL A 219 -13.66 -15.76 2.44
N PRO A 220 -13.66 -17.06 2.08
CA PRO A 220 -13.37 -18.16 3.01
C PRO A 220 -12.03 -18.00 3.73
N ASP A 221 -10.97 -17.69 3.01
CA ASP A 221 -9.62 -17.53 3.57
C ASP A 221 -9.56 -16.41 4.61
N LEU A 222 -10.16 -15.26 4.30
CA LEU A 222 -10.21 -14.15 5.27
C LEU A 222 -11.02 -14.53 6.50
N ARG A 223 -12.16 -15.21 6.35
CA ARG A 223 -12.97 -15.67 7.49
C ARG A 223 -12.20 -16.64 8.36
N GLU A 224 -11.52 -17.61 7.76
CA GLU A 224 -10.67 -18.56 8.49
C GLU A 224 -9.58 -17.84 9.28
N MET A 225 -8.87 -16.89 8.66
CA MET A 225 -7.83 -16.11 9.34
C MET A 225 -8.39 -15.33 10.52
N ILE A 226 -9.54 -14.69 10.39
CA ILE A 226 -10.18 -13.97 11.50
C ILE A 226 -10.50 -14.92 12.66
N GLU A 227 -10.99 -16.11 12.38
CA GLU A 227 -11.27 -17.09 13.44
C GLU A 227 -9.98 -17.60 14.10
N VAL A 228 -8.89 -17.75 13.35
CA VAL A 228 -7.57 -18.09 13.91
C VAL A 228 -7.06 -16.96 14.81
N LEU A 229 -7.18 -15.71 14.39
CA LEU A 229 -6.78 -14.55 15.19
C LEU A 229 -7.57 -14.45 16.51
N LYS A 230 -8.88 -14.57 16.45
CA LYS A 230 -9.76 -14.56 17.64
C LYS A 230 -9.39 -15.67 18.64
N LYS A 231 -9.17 -16.90 18.14
CA LYS A 231 -8.75 -18.03 18.97
C LYS A 231 -7.40 -17.82 19.65
N ASN A 232 -6.56 -16.95 19.09
CA ASN A 232 -5.25 -16.62 19.63
C ASN A 232 -5.20 -15.23 20.32
N GLY A 233 -6.36 -14.70 20.72
CA GLY A 233 -6.44 -13.57 21.65
C GLY A 233 -6.64 -12.19 21.02
N LEU A 234 -6.82 -12.09 19.69
CA LEU A 234 -7.15 -10.78 19.09
C LEU A 234 -8.56 -10.35 19.55
N SER A 235 -8.61 -9.18 20.22
CA SER A 235 -9.88 -8.58 20.62
C SER A 235 -10.71 -8.16 19.41
N SER A 236 -12.03 -8.33 19.50
CA SER A 236 -12.97 -7.86 18.47
C SER A 236 -12.99 -6.34 18.30
N GLU A 237 -12.48 -5.60 19.27
CA GLU A 237 -12.36 -4.14 19.20
C GLU A 237 -11.17 -3.70 18.34
N ASN A 238 -10.16 -4.58 18.22
CA ASN A 238 -8.91 -4.29 17.52
C ASN A 238 -8.90 -4.75 16.05
N PHE A 239 -10.02 -5.26 15.53
CA PHE A 239 -10.09 -5.53 14.10
C PHE A 239 -11.44 -5.14 13.49
N LYS A 240 -11.41 -4.83 12.20
CA LYS A 240 -12.58 -4.67 11.35
C LYS A 240 -12.40 -5.47 10.09
N ALA A 241 -13.47 -6.13 9.63
CA ALA A 241 -13.49 -6.83 8.36
C ALA A 241 -14.66 -6.33 7.53
N LYS A 242 -14.37 -5.86 6.31
CA LYS A 242 -15.36 -5.39 5.34
C LYS A 242 -15.42 -6.36 4.17
N TYR A 243 -16.60 -6.88 3.92
CA TYR A 243 -16.91 -7.69 2.74
C TYR A 243 -17.72 -6.82 1.78
N VAL A 244 -17.14 -6.51 0.62
CA VAL A 244 -17.78 -5.61 -0.36
C VAL A 244 -18.54 -6.46 -1.36
N GLU A 245 -19.86 -6.38 -1.32
CA GLU A 245 -20.72 -7.13 -2.24
C GLU A 245 -20.48 -6.69 -3.69
N GLY A 246 -20.23 -7.69 -4.56
CA GLY A 246 -19.90 -7.45 -5.96
C GLY A 246 -18.49 -6.88 -6.20
N GLY A 247 -17.69 -6.66 -5.16
CA GLY A 247 -16.31 -6.16 -5.29
C GLY A 247 -15.40 -7.16 -5.98
N GLU A 248 -14.55 -6.68 -6.86
CA GLU A 248 -13.58 -7.44 -7.64
C GLU A 248 -12.15 -7.12 -7.16
N HIS A 249 -11.18 -7.99 -7.47
CA HIS A 249 -9.77 -7.85 -7.08
C HIS A 249 -9.07 -6.79 -7.94
N ASN A 250 -9.28 -5.52 -7.64
CA ASN A 250 -8.72 -4.41 -8.41
C ASN A 250 -8.56 -3.12 -7.59
N GLU A 251 -7.82 -2.18 -8.16
CA GLU A 251 -7.51 -0.89 -7.55
C GLU A 251 -8.74 -0.04 -7.29
N ALA A 252 -9.80 -0.15 -8.08
CA ALA A 252 -11.04 0.60 -7.86
C ALA A 252 -11.69 0.21 -6.53
N LEU A 253 -11.78 -1.11 -6.23
CA LEU A 253 -12.27 -1.59 -4.95
C LEU A 253 -11.45 -1.02 -3.79
N TRP A 254 -10.13 -1.04 -3.92
CA TRP A 254 -9.23 -0.62 -2.84
C TRP A 254 -9.22 0.89 -2.65
N SER A 255 -9.20 1.65 -3.74
CA SER A 255 -9.32 3.11 -3.74
C SER A 255 -10.59 3.59 -3.06
N ASP A 256 -11.75 3.06 -3.45
CA ASP A 256 -13.07 3.44 -2.92
C ASP A 256 -13.19 3.18 -1.40
N ASN A 257 -12.35 2.33 -0.84
CA ASN A 257 -12.37 1.96 0.56
C ASN A 257 -11.21 2.54 1.38
N PHE A 258 -10.26 3.24 0.76
CA PHE A 258 -9.07 3.75 1.42
C PHE A 258 -9.40 4.68 2.59
N LEU A 259 -10.20 5.72 2.39
CA LEU A 259 -10.52 6.69 3.46
C LEU A 259 -11.24 6.05 4.66
N VAL A 260 -12.12 5.08 4.43
CA VAL A 260 -12.83 4.40 5.54
C VAL A 260 -11.84 3.65 6.43
N THR A 261 -10.85 2.99 5.82
CA THR A 261 -9.79 2.30 6.56
C THR A 261 -8.87 3.28 7.26
N TYR A 262 -8.45 4.31 6.56
CA TYR A 262 -7.61 5.37 7.08
C TYR A 262 -8.19 6.01 8.35
N PHE A 263 -9.47 6.43 8.30
CA PHE A 263 -10.15 6.98 9.47
C PHE A 263 -10.25 5.99 10.62
N TRP A 264 -10.50 4.73 10.33
CA TRP A 264 -10.64 3.73 11.39
C TRP A 264 -9.29 3.40 12.06
N LEU A 265 -8.22 3.29 11.29
CA LEU A 265 -6.88 3.01 11.84
C LEU A 265 -6.37 4.18 12.69
N LEU A 266 -6.57 5.43 12.24
CA LEU A 266 -6.11 6.63 12.95
C LEU A 266 -7.06 7.09 14.08
N LYS A 267 -8.19 6.43 14.27
CA LYS A 267 -9.09 6.72 15.39
C LYS A 267 -8.40 6.33 16.69
N LYS A 268 -8.17 7.32 17.55
CA LYS A 268 -7.67 7.14 18.93
C LYS A 268 -8.76 6.67 19.87
#